data_88f2653f480dbf47d66647c665bb4186
#
_entry.id   88f2653f480dbf47d66647c665bb4186
#
_cell.length_a   1.000
_cell.length_b   1.000
_cell.length_c   1.000
_cell.angle_alpha   90.00
_cell.angle_beta   90.00
_cell.angle_gamma   90.00
#
_symmetry.space_group_name_H-M   'P 1'
#
loop_
_entity.id
_entity.type
_entity.pdbx_description
1 polymer ?
#
loop_
_entity_poly.entity_id
_entity_poly.type
_entity_poly.pdbx_seq_one_letter_code
_entity_poly.pdbx_strand_id
1 'polypeptide(L)'
;MHLFTLVLGIWLLPKVDTLTCYECVPGLSGSCTTTKQCPTADHQCGANRVLTYAGVSQISDIQAKGCTLAQECITGSVNYGVVKTMLTSKCCNSDRCNSQPAPDASQSSPNGKKCFTCDGETCTKTVNCEGTEDHCIKTTAAVGGNKMTVKGCASKTMCTVASNPQFSAYFGAEVSCCQGDFCNSASSASAGLLLLVGPLISLVLFS
;
A
#
# COMPACT_ATOMS: atom_id res chain seq x y z
N MET A 1 39.95 -15.72 -37.70
CA MET A 1 38.51 -15.88 -38.03
C MET A 1 37.59 -15.86 -36.81
N HIS A 2 38.04 -16.03 -35.59
CA HIS A 2 37.16 -16.02 -34.37
C HIS A 2 36.74 -14.62 -33.89
N LEU A 3 37.45 -13.56 -34.25
CA LEU A 3 37.13 -12.20 -33.83
C LEU A 3 35.90 -11.64 -34.56
N PHE A 4 35.71 -12.02 -35.80
CA PHE A 4 34.55 -11.58 -36.63
C PHE A 4 33.22 -12.21 -36.20
N THR A 5 33.24 -13.44 -35.70
CA THR A 5 32.04 -14.12 -35.18
C THR A 5 31.59 -13.56 -33.85
N LEU A 6 32.51 -13.06 -33.02
CA LEU A 6 32.18 -12.45 -31.71
C LEU A 6 31.51 -11.05 -31.91
N VAL A 7 31.96 -10.28 -32.92
CA VAL A 7 31.38 -8.96 -33.21
C VAL A 7 29.98 -9.08 -33.84
N LEU A 8 29.72 -10.11 -34.67
CA LEU A 8 28.39 -10.33 -35.24
C LEU A 8 27.36 -10.79 -34.21
N GLY A 9 27.79 -11.52 -33.16
CA GLY A 9 26.91 -12.00 -32.10
C GLY A 9 26.33 -10.88 -31.22
N ILE A 10 27.02 -9.75 -31.08
CA ILE A 10 26.57 -8.62 -30.25
C ILE A 10 25.43 -7.84 -30.95
N TRP A 11 25.34 -7.88 -32.27
CA TRP A 11 24.30 -7.18 -33.04
C TRP A 11 22.96 -7.93 -33.06
N LEU A 12 22.90 -9.17 -32.59
CA LEU A 12 21.69 -10.01 -32.58
C LEU A 12 21.03 -10.10 -31.21
N LEU A 13 21.48 -9.34 -30.21
CA LEU A 13 20.75 -9.26 -28.95
C LEU A 13 19.42 -8.57 -29.20
N PRO A 14 18.27 -9.21 -28.87
CA PRO A 14 16.97 -8.60 -29.02
C PRO A 14 16.95 -7.31 -28.20
N LYS A 15 16.67 -6.19 -28.84
CA LYS A 15 16.44 -4.93 -28.17
C LYS A 15 15.16 -5.12 -27.35
N VAL A 16 15.27 -5.18 -26.06
CA VAL A 16 14.09 -5.20 -25.19
C VAL A 16 13.47 -3.80 -25.29
N ASP A 17 12.38 -3.69 -26.03
CA ASP A 17 11.63 -2.44 -26.11
C ASP A 17 10.92 -2.22 -24.76
N THR A 18 11.41 -1.24 -24.01
CA THR A 18 10.78 -0.78 -22.76
C THR A 18 10.00 0.49 -23.03
N LEU A 19 8.88 0.65 -22.30
CA LEU A 19 8.02 1.82 -22.47
C LEU A 19 8.70 3.12 -22.07
N THR A 20 8.35 4.19 -22.75
CA THR A 20 8.69 5.57 -22.37
C THR A 20 7.46 6.22 -21.72
N CYS A 21 7.55 6.66 -20.47
CA CYS A 21 6.45 7.24 -19.72
C CYS A 21 6.72 8.71 -19.38
N TYR A 22 5.66 9.50 -19.18
CA TYR A 22 5.81 10.78 -18.49
C TYR A 22 6.23 10.53 -17.05
N GLU A 23 7.21 11.32 -16.56
CA GLU A 23 7.70 11.27 -15.20
C GLU A 23 7.48 12.62 -14.52
N CYS A 24 6.77 12.59 -13.38
CA CYS A 24 6.55 13.77 -12.53
C CYS A 24 6.73 13.35 -11.09
N VAL A 25 7.59 14.06 -10.38
CA VAL A 25 7.81 13.88 -8.95
C VAL A 25 6.95 14.88 -8.19
N PRO A 26 6.29 14.48 -7.08
CA PRO A 26 5.51 15.38 -6.24
C PRO A 26 6.35 16.55 -5.73
N GLY A 27 5.79 17.76 -5.75
CA GLY A 27 6.43 18.96 -5.19
C GLY A 27 7.31 19.75 -6.16
N LEU A 28 7.60 19.26 -7.34
CA LEU A 28 8.19 20.08 -8.41
C LEU A 28 7.07 20.74 -9.21
N SER A 29 6.82 22.02 -8.92
CA SER A 29 5.86 22.85 -9.67
C SER A 29 6.37 23.04 -11.10
N GLY A 30 5.77 22.35 -12.07
CA GLY A 30 6.08 22.46 -13.47
C GLY A 30 5.12 21.63 -14.32
N SER A 31 5.02 21.93 -15.62
CA SER A 31 4.31 21.08 -16.57
C SER A 31 4.98 19.71 -16.61
N CYS A 32 4.21 18.64 -16.44
CA CYS A 32 4.67 17.25 -16.49
C CYS A 32 4.99 16.86 -17.94
N THR A 33 6.11 17.35 -18.46
CA THR A 33 6.56 17.11 -19.85
C THR A 33 7.80 16.20 -19.93
N THR A 34 8.46 15.97 -18.80
CA THR A 34 9.63 15.08 -18.74
C THR A 34 9.20 13.64 -19.01
N THR A 35 9.98 12.91 -19.78
CA THR A 35 9.76 11.50 -20.08
C THR A 35 10.95 10.66 -19.64
N LYS A 36 10.71 9.42 -19.25
CA LYS A 36 11.71 8.44 -18.85
C LYS A 36 11.44 7.11 -19.49
N GLN A 37 12.48 6.45 -19.96
CA GLN A 37 12.41 5.07 -20.40
C GLN A 37 12.36 4.14 -19.20
N CYS A 38 11.42 3.20 -19.19
CA CYS A 38 11.24 2.27 -18.07
C CYS A 38 12.41 1.28 -17.98
N PRO A 39 12.77 0.85 -16.75
CA PRO A 39 13.95 -0.01 -16.54
C PRO A 39 13.82 -1.39 -17.18
N THR A 40 12.62 -1.98 -17.19
CA THR A 40 12.35 -3.31 -17.72
C THR A 40 11.04 -3.35 -18.49
N ALA A 41 10.82 -4.40 -19.29
CA ALA A 41 9.60 -4.61 -20.07
C ALA A 41 8.35 -4.89 -19.22
N ASP A 42 8.52 -5.24 -17.94
CA ASP A 42 7.41 -5.51 -17.01
C ASP A 42 6.75 -4.24 -16.46
N HIS A 43 7.35 -3.08 -16.74
CA HIS A 43 6.80 -1.81 -16.32
C HIS A 43 5.69 -1.33 -17.25
N GLN A 44 4.76 -0.61 -16.68
CA GLN A 44 3.68 0.13 -17.35
C GLN A 44 3.88 1.63 -17.11
N CYS A 45 3.22 2.47 -17.88
CA CYS A 45 3.11 3.87 -17.55
C CYS A 45 1.98 4.10 -16.56
N GLY A 46 2.29 4.68 -15.39
CA GLY A 46 1.33 4.96 -14.34
C GLY A 46 1.13 6.45 -14.10
N ALA A 47 -0.10 6.82 -13.75
CA ALA A 47 -0.45 8.07 -13.10
C ALA A 47 -1.09 7.72 -11.75
N ASN A 48 -0.55 8.27 -10.67
CA ASN A 48 -1.00 8.01 -9.30
C ASN A 48 -1.44 9.31 -8.64
N ARG A 49 -2.46 9.25 -7.80
CA ARG A 49 -2.94 10.36 -6.99
C ARG A 49 -3.21 9.90 -5.58
N VAL A 50 -2.66 10.61 -4.61
CA VAL A 50 -2.84 10.36 -3.18
C VAL A 50 -3.58 11.55 -2.58
N LEU A 51 -4.79 11.34 -2.11
CA LEU A 51 -5.61 12.31 -1.39
C LEU A 51 -5.57 11.98 0.10
N THR A 52 -5.33 12.98 0.93
CA THR A 52 -5.37 12.81 2.39
C THR A 52 -6.39 13.78 2.97
N TYR A 53 -7.24 13.26 3.84
CA TYR A 53 -8.28 13.98 4.55
C TYR A 53 -8.04 13.94 6.06
N ALA A 54 -8.29 15.06 6.73
CA ALA A 54 -8.45 15.13 8.19
C ALA A 54 -9.92 15.44 8.47
N GLY A 55 -10.65 14.45 8.96
CA GLY A 55 -12.12 14.51 9.01
C GLY A 55 -12.71 14.71 7.61
N VAL A 56 -13.45 15.80 7.40
CA VAL A 56 -14.05 16.15 6.10
C VAL A 56 -13.16 17.05 5.22
N SER A 57 -12.06 17.57 5.77
CA SER A 57 -11.19 18.52 5.08
C SER A 57 -10.07 17.81 4.34
N GLN A 58 -9.94 18.06 3.04
CA GLN A 58 -8.78 17.62 2.27
C GLN A 58 -7.56 18.45 2.68
N ILE A 59 -6.51 17.77 3.16
CA ILE A 59 -5.27 18.41 3.61
C ILE A 59 -4.11 18.18 2.65
N SER A 60 -4.21 17.21 1.74
CA SER A 60 -3.17 16.93 0.75
C SER A 60 -3.76 16.34 -0.52
N ASP A 61 -3.17 16.72 -1.67
CA ASP A 61 -3.40 16.15 -2.99
C ASP A 61 -2.05 16.03 -3.69
N ILE A 62 -1.55 14.81 -3.79
CA ILE A 62 -0.25 14.51 -4.36
C ILE A 62 -0.45 13.71 -5.62
N GLN A 63 0.07 14.21 -6.74
CA GLN A 63 0.02 13.52 -8.02
C GLN A 63 1.43 13.16 -8.48
N ALA A 64 1.58 11.96 -9.00
CA ALA A 64 2.84 11.46 -9.54
C ALA A 64 2.59 10.70 -10.84
N LYS A 65 3.58 10.72 -11.73
CA LYS A 65 3.57 9.91 -12.96
C LYS A 65 4.93 9.26 -13.12
N GLY A 66 4.97 8.07 -13.71
CA GLY A 66 6.22 7.36 -13.94
C GLY A 66 6.02 5.95 -14.43
N CYS A 67 7.11 5.21 -14.46
CA CYS A 67 7.09 3.78 -14.65
C CYS A 67 6.64 3.09 -13.37
N THR A 68 5.72 2.15 -13.46
CA THR A 68 5.18 1.38 -12.34
C THR A 68 5.03 -0.08 -12.72
N LEU A 69 5.16 -0.98 -11.77
CA LEU A 69 4.86 -2.39 -12.00
C LEU A 69 3.34 -2.63 -11.97
N ALA A 70 2.86 -3.65 -12.67
CA ALA A 70 1.44 -3.96 -12.73
C ALA A 70 0.81 -4.16 -11.33
N GLN A 71 1.54 -4.74 -10.39
CA GLN A 71 1.13 -4.95 -9.01
C GLN A 71 1.08 -3.67 -8.16
N GLU A 72 1.71 -2.59 -8.62
CA GLU A 72 1.72 -1.27 -7.97
C GLU A 72 0.60 -0.37 -8.52
N CYS A 73 -0.06 -0.79 -9.59
CA CYS A 73 -1.19 -0.09 -10.18
C CYS A 73 -2.47 -0.38 -9.40
N ILE A 74 -2.59 0.22 -8.24
CA ILE A 74 -3.66 -0.08 -7.29
C ILE A 74 -4.54 1.14 -7.01
N THR A 75 -5.78 0.85 -6.64
CA THR A 75 -6.71 1.84 -6.07
C THR A 75 -7.20 1.31 -4.73
N GLY A 76 -7.22 2.16 -3.72
CA GLY A 76 -7.67 1.78 -2.39
C GLY A 76 -7.61 2.91 -1.39
N SER A 77 -8.00 2.63 -0.16
CA SER A 77 -7.98 3.59 0.94
C SER A 77 -7.55 2.95 2.26
N VAL A 78 -7.06 3.80 3.14
CA VAL A 78 -6.83 3.51 4.56
C VAL A 78 -7.48 4.62 5.37
N ASN A 79 -8.30 4.24 6.36
CA ASN A 79 -9.06 5.15 7.20
C ASN A 79 -8.76 4.89 8.67
N TYR A 80 -8.03 5.78 9.29
CA TYR A 80 -7.70 5.74 10.72
C TYR A 80 -8.70 6.54 11.59
N GLY A 81 -9.85 6.91 11.05
CA GLY A 81 -10.87 7.71 11.72
C GLY A 81 -10.58 9.21 11.66
N VAL A 82 -9.46 9.65 12.23
CA VAL A 82 -9.05 11.07 12.21
C VAL A 82 -8.38 11.46 10.89
N VAL A 83 -7.71 10.52 10.23
CA VAL A 83 -7.06 10.70 8.94
C VAL A 83 -7.47 9.57 8.00
N LYS A 84 -7.84 9.94 6.79
CA LYS A 84 -8.12 9.01 5.69
C LYS A 84 -7.21 9.33 4.51
N THR A 85 -6.54 8.31 3.97
CA THR A 85 -5.74 8.40 2.76
C THR A 85 -6.35 7.55 1.67
N MET A 86 -6.49 8.11 0.49
CA MET A 86 -7.05 7.45 -0.69
C MET A 86 -6.01 7.49 -1.81
N LEU A 87 -5.74 6.34 -2.40
CA LEU A 87 -4.85 6.18 -3.55
C LEU A 87 -5.67 5.77 -4.76
N THR A 88 -5.50 6.48 -5.86
CA THR A 88 -6.00 6.09 -7.17
C THR A 88 -4.85 5.96 -8.16
N SER A 89 -4.90 4.94 -9.00
CA SER A 89 -3.92 4.72 -10.06
C SER A 89 -4.62 4.49 -11.39
N LYS A 90 -4.00 4.99 -12.46
CA LYS A 90 -4.39 4.71 -13.84
C LYS A 90 -3.14 4.30 -14.61
N CYS A 91 -3.10 3.07 -15.10
CA CYS A 91 -1.95 2.51 -15.79
C CYS A 91 -2.29 2.10 -17.21
N CYS A 92 -1.28 2.06 -18.07
CA CYS A 92 -1.43 1.76 -19.49
C CYS A 92 -0.10 1.26 -20.10
N ASN A 93 -0.20 0.53 -21.21
CA ASN A 93 0.90 -0.23 -21.82
C ASN A 93 1.32 0.31 -23.18
N SER A 94 1.37 1.63 -23.34
CA SER A 94 1.91 2.28 -24.55
C SER A 94 2.74 3.50 -24.17
N ASP A 95 3.62 3.92 -25.06
CA ASP A 95 4.48 5.07 -24.82
C ASP A 95 3.68 6.33 -24.49
N ARG A 96 4.08 7.01 -23.41
CA ARG A 96 3.50 8.29 -22.95
C ARG A 96 1.99 8.28 -22.73
N CYS A 97 1.39 7.11 -22.52
CA CYS A 97 -0.06 6.97 -22.34
C CYS A 97 -0.56 7.56 -21.01
N ASN A 98 0.31 7.77 -20.01
CA ASN A 98 -0.01 8.40 -18.72
C ASN A 98 -0.04 9.95 -18.79
N SER A 99 -0.45 10.52 -19.94
CA SER A 99 -0.58 11.97 -20.13
C SER A 99 -1.63 12.59 -19.20
N GLN A 100 -2.75 11.90 -19.00
CA GLN A 100 -3.82 12.33 -18.09
C GLN A 100 -3.50 11.99 -16.63
N PRO A 101 -4.00 12.77 -15.66
CA PRO A 101 -3.88 12.43 -14.24
C PRO A 101 -4.67 11.16 -13.89
N ALA A 102 -4.38 10.58 -12.73
CA ALA A 102 -5.24 9.57 -12.15
C ALA A 102 -6.62 10.16 -11.80
N PRO A 103 -7.69 9.35 -11.83
CA PRO A 103 -9.03 9.83 -11.50
C PRO A 103 -9.11 10.30 -10.04
N ASP A 104 -10.04 11.21 -9.76
CA ASP A 104 -10.37 11.61 -8.41
C ASP A 104 -10.92 10.41 -7.63
N ALA A 105 -10.45 10.25 -6.39
CA ALA A 105 -11.09 9.34 -5.46
C ALA A 105 -12.35 10.03 -4.90
N SER A 106 -13.51 9.48 -5.16
CA SER A 106 -14.76 9.95 -4.53
C SER A 106 -14.83 9.47 -3.09
N GLN A 107 -15.31 10.33 -2.19
CA GLN A 107 -15.68 9.91 -0.85
C GLN A 107 -16.79 8.86 -0.94
N SER A 108 -16.66 7.79 -0.18
CA SER A 108 -17.58 6.66 -0.20
C SER A 108 -18.45 6.68 1.06
N SER A 109 -19.65 6.12 0.95
CA SER A 109 -20.54 5.93 2.10
C SER A 109 -20.05 4.77 2.98
N PRO A 110 -20.41 4.74 4.27
CA PRO A 110 -20.16 3.59 5.15
C PRO A 110 -20.69 2.29 4.54
N ASN A 111 -19.89 1.23 4.63
CA ASN A 111 -20.21 -0.08 4.05
C ASN A 111 -20.75 -1.10 5.08
N GLY A 112 -20.98 -0.65 6.32
CA GLY A 112 -21.50 -1.48 7.43
C GLY A 112 -20.43 -2.18 8.26
N LYS A 113 -19.18 -2.25 7.80
CA LYS A 113 -18.05 -2.83 8.58
C LYS A 113 -17.50 -1.81 9.57
N LYS A 114 -16.92 -2.34 10.68
CA LYS A 114 -16.37 -1.53 11.75
C LYS A 114 -15.02 -2.07 12.22
N CYS A 115 -14.10 -1.17 12.51
CA CYS A 115 -12.80 -1.51 13.07
C CYS A 115 -12.49 -0.67 14.31
N PHE A 116 -11.55 -1.12 15.13
CA PHE A 116 -11.00 -0.25 16.17
C PHE A 116 -10.12 0.82 15.54
N THR A 117 -10.09 2.00 16.17
CA THR A 117 -9.18 3.11 15.85
C THR A 117 -8.56 3.66 17.13
N CYS A 118 -7.48 4.44 16.98
CA CYS A 118 -6.76 5.06 18.10
C CYS A 118 -7.02 6.57 18.12
N ASP A 119 -7.07 7.16 19.31
CA ASP A 119 -7.24 8.61 19.53
C ASP A 119 -5.97 9.30 20.08
N GLY A 120 -4.83 8.62 19.96
CA GLY A 120 -3.54 9.07 20.47
C GLY A 120 -3.09 8.28 21.71
N GLU A 121 -3.94 8.09 22.70
CA GLU A 121 -3.60 7.38 23.94
C GLU A 121 -4.15 5.96 23.95
N THR A 122 -5.38 5.79 23.49
CA THR A 122 -6.06 4.49 23.49
C THR A 122 -6.46 4.06 22.09
N CYS A 123 -6.58 2.75 21.89
CA CYS A 123 -7.02 2.17 20.60
C CYS A 123 -8.33 1.38 20.77
N THR A 124 -9.29 1.98 21.49
CA THR A 124 -10.59 1.38 21.83
C THR A 124 -11.77 2.05 21.13
N LYS A 125 -11.55 3.21 20.48
CA LYS A 125 -12.56 3.86 19.64
C LYS A 125 -12.84 3.04 18.40
N THR A 126 -13.95 3.32 17.75
CA THR A 126 -14.40 2.61 16.53
C THR A 126 -14.50 3.57 15.35
N VAL A 127 -14.22 3.06 14.16
CA VAL A 127 -14.41 3.73 12.88
C VAL A 127 -15.31 2.89 11.99
N ASN A 128 -16.25 3.54 11.30
CA ASN A 128 -17.05 2.91 10.25
C ASN A 128 -16.19 2.86 8.98
N CYS A 129 -16.05 1.67 8.41
CA CYS A 129 -15.36 1.50 7.14
C CYS A 129 -16.24 1.97 5.97
N GLU A 130 -15.62 2.47 4.92
CA GLU A 130 -16.29 3.09 3.78
C GLU A 130 -15.92 2.42 2.46
N GLY A 131 -16.85 2.38 1.52
CA GLY A 131 -16.62 1.88 0.17
C GLY A 131 -16.00 0.48 0.15
N THR A 132 -14.77 0.36 -0.37
CA THR A 132 -14.03 -0.92 -0.52
C THR A 132 -13.16 -1.28 0.69
N GLU A 133 -13.28 -0.57 1.82
CA GLU A 133 -12.54 -0.85 3.05
C GLU A 133 -13.14 -2.10 3.74
N ASP A 134 -12.72 -3.26 3.33
CA ASP A 134 -13.26 -4.57 3.75
C ASP A 134 -12.38 -5.29 4.79
N HIS A 135 -11.28 -4.67 5.21
CA HIS A 135 -10.32 -5.15 6.21
C HIS A 135 -10.15 -4.14 7.35
N CYS A 136 -9.80 -4.64 8.52
CA CYS A 136 -9.22 -3.82 9.57
C CYS A 136 -7.70 -3.87 9.49
N ILE A 137 -7.07 -2.71 9.72
CA ILE A 137 -5.62 -2.55 9.69
C ILE A 137 -5.09 -2.15 11.06
N LYS A 138 -3.87 -2.59 11.38
CA LYS A 138 -3.05 -2.14 12.50
C LYS A 138 -1.66 -1.85 11.96
N THR A 139 -1.18 -0.63 12.18
CA THR A 139 0.18 -0.20 11.80
C THR A 139 0.93 0.19 13.05
N THR A 140 2.14 -0.33 13.24
CA THR A 140 3.03 0.03 14.34
C THR A 140 4.36 0.52 13.77
N ALA A 141 4.74 1.74 14.10
CA ALA A 141 5.98 2.36 13.64
C ALA A 141 6.80 2.86 14.84
N ALA A 142 8.12 2.91 14.67
CA ALA A 142 9.02 3.54 15.64
C ALA A 142 9.16 5.04 15.30
N VAL A 143 8.71 5.91 16.19
CA VAL A 143 8.79 7.36 16.04
C VAL A 143 9.53 7.94 17.23
N GLY A 144 10.71 8.54 17.01
CA GLY A 144 11.50 9.11 18.09
C GLY A 144 11.90 8.12 19.20
N GLY A 145 12.10 6.84 18.85
CA GLY A 145 12.42 5.77 19.81
C GLY A 145 11.22 5.15 20.52
N ASN A 146 10.02 5.71 20.35
CA ASN A 146 8.77 5.15 20.90
C ASN A 146 8.00 4.38 19.83
N LYS A 147 7.34 3.29 20.21
CA LYS A 147 6.40 2.58 19.33
C LYS A 147 5.06 3.29 19.32
N MET A 148 4.64 3.76 18.15
CA MET A 148 3.31 4.32 17.91
C MET A 148 2.47 3.31 17.14
N THR A 149 1.27 3.04 17.63
CA THR A 149 0.30 2.16 16.95
C THR A 149 -0.91 2.97 16.52
N VAL A 150 -1.31 2.79 15.26
CA VAL A 150 -2.56 3.30 14.71
C VAL A 150 -3.39 2.13 14.17
N LYS A 151 -4.71 2.25 14.26
CA LYS A 151 -5.68 1.23 13.85
C LYS A 151 -6.77 1.87 13.01
N GLY A 152 -7.40 1.09 12.12
CA GLY A 152 -8.46 1.60 11.27
C GLY A 152 -9.00 0.59 10.28
N CYS A 153 -9.63 1.09 9.23
CA CYS A 153 -10.10 0.31 8.08
C CYS A 153 -9.12 0.42 6.91
N ALA A 154 -9.08 -0.58 6.07
CA ALA A 154 -8.32 -0.56 4.82
C ALA A 154 -9.01 -1.38 3.73
N SER A 155 -8.81 -1.00 2.47
CA SER A 155 -9.15 -1.86 1.35
C SER A 155 -8.16 -3.04 1.26
N LYS A 156 -8.62 -4.17 0.71
CA LYS A 156 -7.77 -5.35 0.49
C LYS A 156 -6.48 -5.04 -0.27
N THR A 157 -6.56 -4.19 -1.29
CA THR A 157 -5.40 -3.78 -2.09
C THR A 157 -4.35 -3.06 -1.24
N MET A 158 -4.76 -2.16 -0.35
CA MET A 158 -3.86 -1.46 0.57
C MET A 158 -3.24 -2.42 1.58
N CYS A 159 -3.99 -3.39 2.09
CA CYS A 159 -3.47 -4.44 2.96
C CYS A 159 -2.41 -5.30 2.26
N THR A 160 -2.62 -5.68 1.00
CA THR A 160 -1.67 -6.49 0.23
C THR A 160 -0.35 -5.76 0.04
N VAL A 161 -0.38 -4.47 -0.32
CA VAL A 161 0.83 -3.66 -0.49
C VAL A 161 1.54 -3.40 0.84
N ALA A 162 0.77 -3.04 1.87
CA ALA A 162 1.33 -2.73 3.19
C ALA A 162 1.95 -3.95 3.89
N SER A 163 1.48 -5.16 3.58
CA SER A 163 2.04 -6.42 4.09
C SER A 163 3.29 -6.89 3.34
N ASN A 164 3.72 -6.19 2.28
CA ASN A 164 4.94 -6.51 1.58
C ASN A 164 6.15 -6.20 2.48
N PRO A 165 7.09 -7.15 2.70
CA PRO A 165 8.28 -6.93 3.53
C PRO A 165 9.14 -5.73 3.08
N GLN A 166 9.22 -5.46 1.79
CA GLN A 166 9.95 -4.31 1.25
C GLN A 166 9.30 -2.98 1.67
N PHE A 167 7.96 -2.92 1.68
CA PHE A 167 7.22 -1.75 2.15
C PHE A 167 7.49 -1.51 3.65
N SER A 168 7.37 -2.56 4.46
CA SER A 168 7.64 -2.50 5.91
C SER A 168 9.06 -2.04 6.21
N ALA A 169 10.06 -2.53 5.47
CA ALA A 169 11.45 -2.12 5.62
C ALA A 169 11.68 -0.66 5.23
N TYR A 170 11.04 -0.20 4.15
CA TYR A 170 11.19 1.18 3.67
C TYR A 170 10.54 2.20 4.61
N PHE A 171 9.37 1.91 5.15
CA PHE A 171 8.64 2.81 6.05
C PHE A 171 8.96 2.61 7.53
N GLY A 172 9.75 1.60 7.90
CA GLY A 172 10.05 1.29 9.30
C GLY A 172 8.79 0.96 10.12
N ALA A 173 7.76 0.43 9.46
CA ALA A 173 6.45 0.18 10.06
C ALA A 173 6.04 -1.29 9.89
N GLU A 174 5.51 -1.87 10.96
CA GLU A 174 4.92 -3.20 10.98
C GLU A 174 3.42 -3.08 10.71
N VAL A 175 2.94 -3.72 9.64
CA VAL A 175 1.54 -3.65 9.25
C VAL A 175 0.90 -5.03 9.32
N SER A 176 -0.28 -5.10 9.90
CA SER A 176 -1.11 -6.30 9.91
C SER A 176 -2.54 -5.96 9.54
N CYS A 177 -3.16 -6.82 8.74
CA CYS A 177 -4.57 -6.71 8.35
C CYS A 177 -5.31 -7.98 8.71
N CYS A 178 -6.60 -7.84 8.99
CA CYS A 178 -7.51 -8.95 9.28
C CYS A 178 -8.90 -8.66 8.71
N GLN A 179 -9.69 -9.70 8.55
CA GLN A 179 -11.08 -9.64 8.07
C GLN A 179 -12.06 -9.88 9.22
N GLY A 180 -13.17 -9.16 9.21
CA GLY A 180 -14.21 -9.20 10.23
C GLY A 180 -14.21 -7.97 11.11
N ASP A 181 -15.38 -7.65 11.66
CA ASP A 181 -15.55 -6.48 12.51
C ASP A 181 -14.66 -6.58 13.76
N PHE A 182 -13.98 -5.49 14.06
CA PHE A 182 -13.14 -5.33 15.26
C PHE A 182 -11.97 -6.34 15.38
N CYS A 183 -11.59 -7.03 14.29
CA CYS A 183 -10.52 -8.04 14.32
C CYS A 183 -9.14 -7.45 14.68
N ASN A 184 -8.93 -6.13 14.50
CA ASN A 184 -7.71 -5.41 14.90
C ASN A 184 -7.71 -5.01 16.41
N SER A 185 -8.45 -5.72 17.26
CA SER A 185 -8.39 -5.58 18.72
C SER A 185 -6.96 -5.75 19.24
N ALA A 186 -6.72 -5.56 20.53
CA ALA A 186 -5.42 -5.84 21.15
C ALA A 186 -5.04 -7.29 20.88
N SER A 187 -3.76 -7.54 20.50
CA SER A 187 -3.23 -8.84 20.08
C SER A 187 -4.03 -10.02 20.63
N SER A 188 -4.74 -10.73 19.76
CA SER A 188 -5.13 -12.09 20.05
C SER A 188 -3.81 -12.86 20.27
N ALA A 189 -3.40 -13.02 21.50
CA ALA A 189 -2.59 -14.18 21.87
C ALA A 189 -3.35 -15.35 21.29
N SER A 190 -2.74 -16.03 20.34
CA SER A 190 -3.37 -17.10 19.56
C SER A 190 -4.12 -18.00 20.52
N ALA A 191 -5.43 -18.17 20.35
CA ALA A 191 -6.23 -19.12 21.13
C ALA A 191 -5.61 -20.54 21.08
N GLY A 192 -4.75 -20.81 20.10
CA GLY A 192 -3.91 -22.01 20.02
C GLY A 192 -2.90 -22.17 21.15
N LEU A 193 -2.39 -21.10 21.75
CA LEU A 193 -1.43 -21.22 22.87
C LEU A 193 -2.14 -21.65 24.17
N LEU A 194 -3.37 -21.16 24.39
CA LEU A 194 -4.19 -21.56 25.54
C LEU A 194 -4.63 -23.03 25.46
N LEU A 195 -4.86 -23.57 24.26
CA LEU A 195 -5.19 -24.98 24.05
C LEU A 195 -3.99 -25.94 24.26
N LEU A 196 -2.76 -25.43 24.13
CA LEU A 196 -1.54 -26.23 24.37
C LEU A 196 -1.07 -26.21 25.83
N VAL A 197 -1.41 -25.15 26.58
CA VAL A 197 -1.01 -25.03 28.01
C VAL A 197 -1.89 -25.90 28.92
N GLY A 198 -3.19 -26.05 28.60
CA GLY A 198 -4.12 -26.88 29.38
C GLY A 198 -3.68 -28.34 29.56
N PRO A 199 -3.35 -29.09 28.49
CA PRO A 199 -2.90 -30.49 28.61
C PRO A 199 -1.52 -30.62 29.27
N LEU A 200 -0.62 -29.62 29.13
CA LEU A 200 0.70 -29.66 29.77
C LEU A 200 0.61 -29.50 31.29
N ILE A 201 -0.29 -28.65 31.78
CA ILE A 201 -0.49 -28.47 33.21
C ILE A 201 -1.11 -29.72 33.83
N SER A 202 -2.03 -30.41 33.14
CA SER A 202 -2.65 -31.65 33.67
C SER A 202 -1.62 -32.79 33.74
N LEU A 203 -0.66 -32.85 32.80
CA LEU A 203 0.40 -33.88 32.78
C LEU A 203 1.39 -33.70 33.96
N VAL A 204 1.64 -32.46 34.38
CA VAL A 204 2.55 -32.14 35.53
C VAL A 204 1.87 -32.33 36.88
N LEU A 205 0.54 -32.21 36.95
CA LEU A 205 -0.22 -32.37 38.20
C LEU A 205 -0.61 -33.82 38.51
N PHE A 206 -0.52 -34.74 37.53
CA PHE A 206 -0.87 -36.16 37.69
C PHE A 206 0.30 -37.13 37.45
N SER A 207 1.54 -36.63 37.37
CA SER A 207 2.76 -37.41 37.44
C SER A 207 3.44 -37.28 38.81
#